data_6d0296f66fab3b326d29bad8b45f3587
#
_entry.id   6d0296f66fab3b326d29bad8b45f3587
#
_cell.length_a   1.000
_cell.length_b   1.000
_cell.length_c   1.000
_cell.angle_alpha   90.00
_cell.angle_beta   90.00
_cell.angle_gamma   90.00
#
_symmetry.space_group_name_H-M   'P 1'
#
loop_
_entity.id
_entity.type
_entity.pdbx_description
1 polymer ?
#
loop_
_entity_poly.entity_id
_entity_poly.type
_entity_poly.pdbx_seq_one_letter_code
_entity_poly.pdbx_strand_id
1 'polypeptide(L)'
;MTNKPLNGIKVVDFTRMFAGPFCAMLLGDLGADVVKIESPDGDPIRHQGPPFYDNESMSFLAVNRNKRSIVLNAKKPEDLELIHKLVGEADVIVENFLPGVMDRMGLSYADVAKKHPRLIYASMSGMGAMGPLRDKKAFDLTVQAEAGFMSLTGEPGGQPIKLGTSVFDLVCGQYATSAILTAIYQRTQTDRGCLIETSLFEGLVTFLVDAGMEWLLMNNLRSKWGSEHASTVPYKAFKAKDGWIVIGAAVQRLYETFVNILGRDDLATDERFVTLKGRVSNRAVLYEILDAEVAKWPMKELAEKLDAAGVPCALVNTMKEVFEHPQTEARQMLVKLPKRDGGEMPMIGSAMKFNTFDITSGWSAPPALGQHTDDILQDWLGIKPAGAKG
;
A
#
# COMPACT_ATOMS: atom_id res chain seq x y z
N MET A 1 -4.00 -27.58 -9.96
CA MET A 1 -3.57 -26.23 -10.37
C MET A 1 -4.60 -25.26 -9.86
N THR A 2 -4.24 -24.34 -9.01
CA THR A 2 -5.15 -23.28 -8.55
C THR A 2 -5.46 -22.36 -9.73
N ASN A 3 -6.73 -22.31 -10.14
CA ASN A 3 -7.14 -21.50 -11.29
C ASN A 3 -7.30 -20.02 -10.87
N LYS A 4 -6.16 -19.37 -10.61
CA LYS A 4 -6.14 -17.94 -10.26
C LYS A 4 -6.40 -17.06 -11.50
N PRO A 5 -6.98 -15.86 -11.31
CA PRO A 5 -7.45 -15.03 -12.43
C PRO A 5 -6.38 -14.63 -13.45
N LEU A 6 -5.13 -14.49 -13.01
CA LEU A 6 -4.01 -14.10 -13.87
C LEU A 6 -3.10 -15.26 -14.28
N ASN A 7 -3.53 -16.51 -14.10
CA ASN A 7 -2.77 -17.66 -14.60
C ASN A 7 -2.53 -17.50 -16.12
N GLY A 8 -1.27 -17.65 -16.53
CA GLY A 8 -0.85 -17.51 -17.94
C GLY A 8 -0.50 -16.07 -18.34
N ILE A 9 -0.73 -15.07 -17.48
CA ILE A 9 -0.25 -13.70 -17.69
C ILE A 9 1.22 -13.60 -17.28
N LYS A 10 2.07 -13.16 -18.20
CA LYS A 10 3.51 -12.95 -18.03
C LYS A 10 3.80 -11.48 -17.74
N VAL A 11 4.46 -11.18 -16.63
CA VAL A 11 4.80 -9.81 -16.20
C VAL A 11 6.30 -9.64 -16.11
N VAL A 12 6.86 -8.67 -16.84
CA VAL A 12 8.23 -8.21 -16.65
C VAL A 12 8.24 -7.03 -15.68
N ASP A 13 8.90 -7.22 -14.55
CA ASP A 13 9.02 -6.25 -13.46
C ASP A 13 10.44 -5.63 -13.47
N PHE A 14 10.55 -4.37 -13.95
CA PHE A 14 11.77 -3.55 -13.86
C PHE A 14 11.81 -2.68 -12.61
N THR A 15 10.78 -2.73 -11.79
CA THR A 15 10.58 -1.78 -10.71
C THR A 15 11.57 -1.93 -9.56
N ARG A 16 11.72 -0.86 -8.79
CA ARG A 16 12.59 -0.77 -7.61
C ARG A 16 11.86 -0.12 -6.46
N MET A 17 12.40 -0.25 -5.27
CA MET A 17 11.88 0.34 -4.04
C MET A 17 10.52 -0.25 -3.62
N PHE A 18 9.45 0.54 -3.51
CA PHE A 18 8.17 0.11 -2.93
C PHE A 18 7.00 0.05 -3.92
N ALA A 19 6.62 1.18 -4.52
CA ALA A 19 5.37 1.31 -5.28
C ALA A 19 5.22 0.28 -6.41
N GLY A 20 6.22 0.21 -7.28
CA GLY A 20 6.22 -0.74 -8.39
C GLY A 20 6.35 -2.19 -7.95
N PRO A 21 7.30 -2.54 -7.06
CA PRO A 21 7.38 -3.90 -6.53
C PRO A 21 6.09 -4.36 -5.85
N PHE A 22 5.37 -3.48 -5.13
CA PHE A 22 4.07 -3.80 -4.54
C PHE A 22 3.01 -4.11 -5.61
N CYS A 23 2.93 -3.29 -6.67
CA CYS A 23 2.05 -3.56 -7.82
C CYS A 23 2.33 -4.94 -8.43
N ALA A 24 3.59 -5.22 -8.78
CA ALA A 24 3.99 -6.49 -9.39
C ALA A 24 3.73 -7.69 -8.45
N MET A 25 3.93 -7.53 -7.13
CA MET A 25 3.58 -8.52 -6.12
C MET A 25 2.09 -8.85 -6.12
N LEU A 26 1.21 -7.84 -6.19
CA LEU A 26 -0.23 -8.06 -6.24
C LEU A 26 -0.67 -8.82 -7.50
N LEU A 27 -0.02 -8.56 -8.65
CA LEU A 27 -0.26 -9.36 -9.86
C LEU A 27 0.16 -10.83 -9.66
N GLY A 28 1.31 -11.06 -9.02
CA GLY A 28 1.77 -12.39 -8.63
C GLY A 28 0.83 -13.08 -7.63
N ASP A 29 0.28 -12.35 -6.65
CA ASP A 29 -0.73 -12.86 -5.71
C ASP A 29 -1.96 -13.41 -6.45
N LEU A 30 -2.33 -12.76 -7.55
CA LEU A 30 -3.45 -13.13 -8.42
C LEU A 30 -3.10 -14.22 -9.47
N GLY A 31 -1.86 -14.70 -9.49
CA GLY A 31 -1.42 -15.84 -10.31
C GLY A 31 -0.62 -15.50 -11.57
N ALA A 32 -0.25 -14.24 -11.78
CA ALA A 32 0.66 -13.88 -12.86
C ALA A 32 2.06 -14.46 -12.62
N ASP A 33 2.76 -14.85 -13.69
CA ASP A 33 4.17 -15.21 -13.67
C ASP A 33 5.01 -13.93 -13.75
N VAL A 34 5.53 -13.48 -12.60
CA VAL A 34 6.25 -12.22 -12.46
C VAL A 34 7.75 -12.45 -12.47
N VAL A 35 8.42 -11.96 -13.51
CA VAL A 35 9.87 -11.97 -13.64
C VAL A 35 10.42 -10.59 -13.31
N LYS A 36 11.12 -10.49 -12.17
CA LYS A 36 11.84 -9.28 -11.73
C LYS A 36 13.23 -9.28 -12.36
N ILE A 37 13.48 -8.28 -13.21
CA ILE A 37 14.80 -8.06 -13.82
C ILE A 37 15.61 -7.14 -12.91
N GLU A 38 16.72 -7.64 -12.41
CA GLU A 38 17.61 -6.91 -11.51
C GLU A 38 18.99 -6.69 -12.14
N SER A 39 19.63 -5.56 -11.82
CA SER A 39 21.05 -5.35 -12.12
C SER A 39 21.93 -6.29 -11.28
N PRO A 40 23.23 -6.42 -11.58
CA PRO A 40 24.15 -7.20 -10.73
C PRO A 40 24.17 -6.77 -9.26
N ASP A 41 23.89 -5.49 -8.97
CA ASP A 41 23.80 -4.95 -7.62
C ASP A 41 22.41 -5.18 -6.98
N GLY A 42 21.44 -5.72 -7.72
CA GLY A 42 20.06 -5.93 -7.28
C GLY A 42 19.22 -4.65 -7.21
N ASP A 43 18.03 -4.79 -6.67
CA ASP A 43 17.18 -3.67 -6.28
C ASP A 43 17.79 -2.95 -5.06
N PRO A 44 17.97 -1.63 -5.09
CA PRO A 44 18.55 -0.89 -3.95
C PRO A 44 17.84 -1.14 -2.61
N ILE A 45 16.55 -1.50 -2.63
CA ILE A 45 15.80 -1.81 -1.41
C ILE A 45 16.32 -3.07 -0.70
N ARG A 46 17.03 -3.99 -1.38
CA ARG A 46 17.65 -5.15 -0.74
C ARG A 46 18.67 -4.76 0.32
N HIS A 47 19.27 -3.58 0.16
CA HIS A 47 20.31 -3.05 1.04
C HIS A 47 19.78 -2.05 2.09
N GLN A 48 18.46 -1.82 2.14
CA GLN A 48 17.82 -0.91 3.09
C GLN A 48 17.68 -1.57 4.47
N GLY A 49 18.50 -1.17 5.40
CA GLY A 49 18.50 -1.67 6.78
C GLY A 49 19.61 -1.06 7.64
N PRO A 50 19.77 -1.43 8.90
CA PRO A 50 19.04 -2.48 9.64
C PRO A 50 17.57 -2.12 9.93
N PRO A 51 16.70 -3.11 10.29
CA PRO A 51 17.04 -4.53 10.49
C PRO A 51 17.06 -5.35 9.20
N PHE A 52 17.78 -6.47 9.24
CA PHE A 52 17.80 -7.47 8.16
C PHE A 52 17.31 -8.82 8.71
N TYR A 53 16.71 -9.62 7.84
CA TYR A 53 16.37 -11.01 8.12
C TYR A 53 17.03 -11.90 7.05
N ASP A 54 17.87 -12.85 7.46
CA ASP A 54 18.66 -13.69 6.55
C ASP A 54 19.42 -12.88 5.48
N ASN A 55 20.02 -11.75 5.89
CA ASN A 55 20.73 -10.77 5.05
C ASN A 55 19.85 -10.02 4.03
N GLU A 56 18.54 -10.18 4.07
CA GLU A 56 17.61 -9.44 3.22
C GLU A 56 16.92 -8.31 4.00
N SER A 57 16.67 -7.20 3.33
CA SER A 57 15.92 -6.07 3.88
C SER A 57 14.47 -6.44 4.17
N MET A 58 13.94 -6.01 5.33
CA MET A 58 12.51 -6.13 5.63
C MET A 58 11.65 -5.49 4.54
N SER A 59 12.10 -4.39 3.99
CA SER A 59 11.40 -3.68 2.91
C SER A 59 11.32 -4.48 1.62
N PHE A 60 12.42 -5.18 1.26
CA PHE A 60 12.40 -6.08 0.10
C PHE A 60 11.46 -7.26 0.32
N LEU A 61 11.56 -7.88 1.48
CA LEU A 61 10.72 -9.04 1.82
C LEU A 61 9.22 -8.68 1.81
N ALA A 62 8.86 -7.47 2.23
CA ALA A 62 7.46 -7.05 2.32
C ALA A 62 6.73 -6.96 0.97
N VAL A 63 7.45 -6.70 -0.15
CA VAL A 63 6.82 -6.35 -1.44
C VAL A 63 7.31 -7.17 -2.64
N ASN A 64 7.96 -8.33 -2.40
CA ASN A 64 8.53 -9.12 -3.50
C ASN A 64 8.18 -10.62 -3.48
N ARG A 65 7.21 -11.06 -2.66
CA ARG A 65 6.70 -12.44 -2.75
C ARG A 65 6.11 -12.74 -4.12
N ASN A 66 6.05 -14.01 -4.50
CA ASN A 66 5.49 -14.50 -5.76
C ASN A 66 6.21 -13.97 -7.01
N LYS A 67 7.49 -13.59 -6.89
CA LYS A 67 8.31 -13.19 -8.03
C LYS A 67 9.44 -14.18 -8.27
N ARG A 68 9.87 -14.27 -9.52
CA ARG A 68 11.12 -14.91 -9.93
C ARG A 68 12.15 -13.84 -10.25
N SER A 69 13.37 -13.96 -9.77
CA SER A 69 14.45 -12.98 -10.02
C SER A 69 15.44 -13.49 -11.04
N ILE A 70 15.79 -12.62 -11.99
CA ILE A 70 16.89 -12.79 -12.96
C ILE A 70 17.83 -11.60 -12.89
N VAL A 71 19.13 -11.84 -12.95
CA VAL A 71 20.17 -10.78 -12.99
C VAL A 71 20.61 -10.55 -14.43
N LEU A 72 20.37 -9.34 -14.93
CA LEU A 72 20.77 -8.90 -16.27
C LEU A 72 21.32 -7.48 -16.20
N ASN A 73 22.50 -7.27 -16.80
CA ASN A 73 23.15 -5.96 -16.86
C ASN A 73 22.80 -5.26 -18.19
N ALA A 74 21.83 -4.38 -18.19
CA ALA A 74 21.40 -3.64 -19.40
C ALA A 74 22.52 -2.80 -20.08
N LYS A 75 23.70 -2.67 -19.46
CA LYS A 75 24.88 -2.05 -20.08
C LYS A 75 25.66 -3.02 -20.96
N LYS A 76 25.42 -4.32 -20.86
CA LYS A 76 26.01 -5.35 -21.70
C LYS A 76 25.07 -5.67 -22.86
N PRO A 77 25.56 -5.63 -24.12
CA PRO A 77 24.72 -5.89 -25.28
C PRO A 77 24.01 -7.26 -25.24
N GLU A 78 24.71 -8.29 -24.80
CA GLU A 78 24.18 -9.65 -24.68
C GLU A 78 23.02 -9.76 -23.67
N ASP A 79 23.12 -9.09 -22.52
CA ASP A 79 22.09 -9.07 -21.50
C ASP A 79 20.90 -8.19 -21.95
N LEU A 80 21.15 -7.08 -22.64
CA LEU A 80 20.12 -6.23 -23.20
C LEU A 80 19.31 -6.96 -24.28
N GLU A 81 19.93 -7.80 -25.09
CA GLU A 81 19.23 -8.66 -26.04
C GLU A 81 18.30 -9.65 -25.33
N LEU A 82 18.74 -10.26 -24.22
CA LEU A 82 17.89 -11.12 -23.40
C LEU A 82 16.72 -10.37 -22.79
N ILE A 83 16.95 -9.14 -22.30
CA ILE A 83 15.88 -8.28 -21.80
C ILE A 83 14.83 -8.02 -22.90
N HIS A 84 15.25 -7.68 -24.11
CA HIS A 84 14.32 -7.49 -25.24
C HIS A 84 13.53 -8.77 -25.59
N LYS A 85 14.15 -9.94 -25.51
CA LYS A 85 13.47 -11.22 -25.73
C LYS A 85 12.41 -11.49 -24.65
N LEU A 86 12.75 -11.24 -23.36
CA LEU A 86 11.79 -11.38 -22.25
C LEU A 86 10.61 -10.43 -22.39
N VAL A 87 10.87 -9.19 -22.79
CA VAL A 87 9.81 -8.20 -23.08
C VAL A 87 8.91 -8.67 -24.24
N GLY A 88 9.48 -9.33 -25.25
CA GLY A 88 8.73 -9.89 -26.36
C GLY A 88 7.73 -10.99 -25.97
N GLU A 89 7.99 -11.69 -24.89
CA GLU A 89 7.14 -12.75 -24.33
C GLU A 89 6.13 -12.24 -23.30
N ALA A 90 6.25 -10.97 -22.86
CA ALA A 90 5.47 -10.43 -21.78
C ALA A 90 4.08 -9.94 -22.23
N ASP A 91 3.11 -10.08 -21.33
CA ASP A 91 1.79 -9.45 -21.41
C ASP A 91 1.79 -8.05 -20.82
N VAL A 92 2.59 -7.86 -19.76
CA VAL A 92 2.65 -6.62 -18.98
C VAL A 92 4.10 -6.27 -18.69
N ILE A 93 4.47 -5.00 -18.89
CA ILE A 93 5.68 -4.39 -18.33
C ILE A 93 5.27 -3.49 -17.18
N VAL A 94 6.04 -3.54 -16.09
CA VAL A 94 5.91 -2.62 -14.96
C VAL A 94 7.27 -1.99 -14.70
N GLU A 95 7.34 -0.64 -14.72
CA GLU A 95 8.58 0.10 -14.46
C GLU A 95 8.31 1.35 -13.60
N ASN A 96 9.33 1.85 -12.88
CA ASN A 96 9.23 3.07 -12.08
C ASN A 96 10.53 3.88 -12.10
N PHE A 97 11.16 3.96 -13.25
CA PHE A 97 12.35 4.76 -13.46
C PHE A 97 12.03 6.25 -13.72
N LEU A 98 13.07 7.06 -13.66
CA LEU A 98 12.97 8.43 -14.16
C LEU A 98 12.81 8.43 -15.68
N PRO A 99 12.12 9.44 -16.24
CA PRO A 99 11.93 9.56 -17.69
C PRO A 99 13.26 9.40 -18.46
N GLY A 100 13.20 8.74 -19.60
CA GLY A 100 14.33 8.50 -20.47
C GLY A 100 15.21 7.30 -20.10
N VAL A 101 14.98 6.62 -18.98
CA VAL A 101 15.76 5.40 -18.64
C VAL A 101 15.38 4.26 -19.57
N MET A 102 14.10 3.99 -19.75
CA MET A 102 13.60 2.95 -20.65
C MET A 102 13.89 3.28 -22.12
N ASP A 103 13.87 4.56 -22.49
CA ASP A 103 14.24 5.01 -23.87
C ASP A 103 15.67 4.63 -24.21
N ARG A 104 16.62 4.82 -23.27
CA ARG A 104 18.04 4.46 -23.50
C ARG A 104 18.28 2.96 -23.70
N MET A 105 17.34 2.15 -23.25
CA MET A 105 17.37 0.68 -23.45
C MET A 105 16.57 0.24 -24.68
N GLY A 106 15.95 1.18 -25.43
CA GLY A 106 15.05 0.86 -26.53
C GLY A 106 13.77 0.15 -26.08
N LEU A 107 13.35 0.41 -24.85
CA LEU A 107 12.21 -0.21 -24.17
C LEU A 107 11.13 0.82 -23.79
N SER A 108 11.15 2.02 -24.42
CA SER A 108 10.01 2.94 -24.24
C SER A 108 8.71 2.32 -24.74
N TYR A 109 7.58 2.80 -24.24
CA TYR A 109 6.27 2.34 -24.76
C TYR A 109 6.19 2.51 -26.28
N ALA A 110 6.68 3.62 -26.81
CA ALA A 110 6.66 3.89 -28.26
C ALA A 110 7.47 2.86 -29.08
N ASP A 111 8.55 2.31 -28.50
CA ASP A 111 9.39 1.30 -29.18
C ASP A 111 8.76 -0.09 -29.10
N VAL A 112 8.28 -0.49 -27.91
CA VAL A 112 7.76 -1.84 -27.69
C VAL A 112 6.37 -2.03 -28.25
N ALA A 113 5.48 -1.03 -28.20
CA ALA A 113 4.11 -1.13 -28.71
C ALA A 113 4.02 -1.35 -30.22
N LYS A 114 5.01 -0.88 -30.98
CA LYS A 114 5.08 -1.12 -32.45
C LYS A 114 5.29 -2.59 -32.79
N LYS A 115 6.07 -3.30 -31.96
CA LYS A 115 6.40 -4.72 -32.15
C LYS A 115 5.41 -5.64 -31.43
N HIS A 116 4.87 -5.18 -30.30
CA HIS A 116 4.02 -5.93 -29.39
C HIS A 116 2.73 -5.14 -29.10
N PRO A 117 1.78 -5.02 -30.05
CA PRO A 117 0.61 -4.14 -29.92
C PRO A 117 -0.38 -4.58 -28.82
N ARG A 118 -0.23 -5.78 -28.28
CA ARG A 118 -1.02 -6.31 -27.16
C ARG A 118 -0.41 -6.02 -25.79
N LEU A 119 0.83 -5.53 -25.76
CA LEU A 119 1.57 -5.30 -24.53
C LEU A 119 0.94 -4.16 -23.70
N ILE A 120 0.72 -4.41 -22.44
CA ILE A 120 0.30 -3.42 -21.45
C ILE A 120 1.56 -2.89 -20.77
N TYR A 121 1.73 -1.59 -20.78
CA TYR A 121 2.91 -0.91 -20.26
C TYR A 121 2.51 -0.02 -19.10
N ALA A 122 2.93 -0.34 -17.88
CA ALA A 122 2.64 0.45 -16.68
C ALA A 122 3.91 1.18 -16.22
N SER A 123 3.87 2.50 -16.31
CA SER A 123 4.91 3.42 -15.85
C SER A 123 4.45 4.12 -14.58
N MET A 124 5.23 4.01 -13.51
CA MET A 124 4.98 4.67 -12.24
C MET A 124 6.08 5.68 -11.94
N SER A 125 5.72 6.89 -11.55
CA SER A 125 6.68 7.94 -11.26
C SER A 125 6.41 8.62 -9.91
N GLY A 126 7.33 9.47 -9.48
CA GLY A 126 7.10 10.28 -8.27
C GLY A 126 6.12 11.41 -8.51
N MET A 127 6.29 12.15 -9.63
CA MET A 127 5.61 13.42 -9.87
C MET A 127 4.73 13.44 -11.13
N GLY A 128 4.61 12.32 -11.84
CA GLY A 128 3.92 12.23 -13.13
C GLY A 128 4.88 12.30 -14.31
N ALA A 129 4.43 11.80 -15.47
CA ALA A 129 5.22 11.74 -16.69
C ALA A 129 5.33 13.09 -17.41
N MET A 130 4.48 14.05 -17.04
CA MET A 130 4.41 15.39 -17.63
C MET A 130 4.50 16.49 -16.56
N GLY A 131 4.61 17.73 -17.01
CA GLY A 131 4.60 18.89 -16.13
C GLY A 131 6.00 19.33 -15.66
N PRO A 132 6.07 20.40 -14.88
CA PRO A 132 7.32 21.07 -14.52
C PRO A 132 8.22 20.23 -13.58
N LEU A 133 7.65 19.23 -12.89
CA LEU A 133 8.37 18.41 -11.91
C LEU A 133 8.61 16.96 -12.40
N ARG A 134 8.39 16.66 -13.68
CA ARG A 134 8.51 15.30 -14.24
C ARG A 134 9.87 14.62 -13.96
N ASP A 135 10.93 15.39 -13.91
CA ASP A 135 12.29 14.89 -13.71
C ASP A 135 12.75 14.97 -12.23
N LYS A 136 11.84 15.43 -11.32
CA LYS A 136 12.13 15.52 -9.89
C LYS A 136 12.16 14.15 -9.26
N LYS A 137 13.27 13.83 -8.60
CA LYS A 137 13.38 12.62 -7.78
C LYS A 137 12.45 12.72 -6.59
N ALA A 138 11.72 11.67 -6.30
CA ALA A 138 10.72 11.63 -5.25
C ALA A 138 10.75 10.31 -4.49
N PHE A 139 10.43 10.40 -3.21
CA PHE A 139 10.12 9.28 -2.33
C PHE A 139 8.82 9.61 -1.61
N ASP A 140 8.17 8.63 -1.03
CA ASP A 140 6.93 8.79 -0.27
C ASP A 140 6.96 10.02 0.65
N LEU A 141 8.00 10.17 1.49
CA LEU A 141 8.15 11.31 2.40
C LEU A 141 8.12 12.66 1.69
N THR A 142 8.85 12.81 0.60
CA THR A 142 8.96 14.09 -0.12
C THR A 142 7.66 14.44 -0.83
N VAL A 143 6.95 13.44 -1.32
CA VAL A 143 5.65 13.66 -1.98
C VAL A 143 4.55 13.92 -0.96
N GLN A 144 4.59 13.32 0.25
CA GLN A 144 3.69 13.70 1.34
C GLN A 144 3.77 15.19 1.68
N ALA A 145 4.98 15.76 1.65
CA ALA A 145 5.17 17.19 1.86
C ALA A 145 4.65 18.02 0.67
N GLU A 146 5.01 17.64 -0.56
CA GLU A 146 4.66 18.35 -1.80
C GLU A 146 3.14 18.35 -2.06
N ALA A 147 2.46 17.24 -1.79
CA ALA A 147 1.02 17.09 -1.99
C ALA A 147 0.16 17.54 -0.79
N GLY A 148 0.75 18.18 0.22
CA GLY A 148 0.02 18.82 1.31
C GLY A 148 -0.36 17.93 2.50
N PHE A 149 -0.14 16.60 2.47
CA PHE A 149 -0.53 15.71 3.56
C PHE A 149 0.11 16.05 4.91
N MET A 150 1.37 16.49 4.91
CA MET A 150 2.04 16.88 6.15
C MET A 150 1.49 18.19 6.76
N SER A 151 0.71 18.95 6.00
CA SER A 151 -0.01 20.11 6.54
C SER A 151 -1.29 19.73 7.29
N LEU A 152 -1.82 18.55 7.01
CA LEU A 152 -3.05 17.99 7.61
C LEU A 152 -2.77 17.03 8.77
N THR A 153 -1.58 16.42 8.80
CA THR A 153 -1.23 15.34 9.73
C THR A 153 -0.46 15.88 10.93
N GLY A 154 -0.87 15.49 12.14
CA GLY A 154 -0.21 15.83 13.40
C GLY A 154 -1.07 16.67 14.31
N GLU A 155 -0.52 17.01 15.51
CA GLU A 155 -1.19 17.81 16.51
C GLU A 155 -1.38 19.26 16.06
N PRO A 156 -2.46 19.94 16.51
CA PRO A 156 -2.68 21.36 16.25
C PRO A 156 -1.46 22.22 16.65
N GLY A 157 -0.96 23.03 15.70
CA GLY A 157 0.25 23.83 15.91
C GLY A 157 1.57 23.04 15.94
N GLY A 158 1.51 21.72 15.80
CA GLY A 158 2.68 20.83 15.81
C GLY A 158 3.48 20.86 14.51
N GLN A 159 4.67 20.23 14.54
CA GLN A 159 5.53 20.08 13.38
C GLN A 159 4.88 19.23 12.28
N PRO A 160 5.34 19.32 11.01
CA PRO A 160 4.95 18.39 9.96
C PRO A 160 5.32 16.96 10.33
N ILE A 161 4.37 16.02 10.21
CA ILE A 161 4.54 14.60 10.53
C ILE A 161 4.18 13.76 9.32
N LYS A 162 5.00 12.77 8.99
CA LYS A 162 4.68 11.75 7.97
C LYS A 162 3.80 10.64 8.55
N LEU A 163 3.09 9.92 7.70
CA LEU A 163 2.45 8.66 8.09
C LEU A 163 3.49 7.60 8.50
N GLY A 164 3.10 6.72 9.38
CA GLY A 164 4.00 5.73 10.02
C GLY A 164 4.70 4.76 9.06
N THR A 165 4.11 4.52 7.87
CA THR A 165 4.69 3.67 6.81
C THR A 165 4.65 4.42 5.47
N SER A 166 5.25 3.85 4.40
CA SER A 166 5.19 4.41 3.03
C SER A 166 3.84 4.12 2.38
N VAL A 167 2.77 4.64 2.96
CA VAL A 167 1.38 4.35 2.54
C VAL A 167 1.13 4.76 1.10
N PHE A 168 1.70 5.86 0.65
CA PHE A 168 1.42 6.38 -0.70
C PHE A 168 2.19 5.68 -1.80
N ASP A 169 3.33 5.06 -1.49
CA ASP A 169 3.92 4.05 -2.37
C ASP A 169 2.93 2.91 -2.63
N LEU A 170 2.27 2.40 -1.55
CA LEU A 170 1.28 1.33 -1.68
C LEU A 170 0.02 1.80 -2.43
N VAL A 171 -0.43 3.02 -2.21
CA VAL A 171 -1.56 3.63 -2.95
C VAL A 171 -1.25 3.72 -4.44
N CYS A 172 -0.08 4.23 -4.82
CA CYS A 172 0.35 4.30 -6.22
C CYS A 172 0.41 2.89 -6.85
N GLY A 173 1.01 1.92 -6.16
CA GLY A 173 1.04 0.53 -6.59
C GLY A 173 -0.35 -0.09 -6.74
N GLN A 174 -1.29 0.25 -5.86
CA GLN A 174 -2.68 -0.22 -5.94
C GLN A 174 -3.42 0.41 -7.15
N TYR A 175 -3.23 1.70 -7.43
CA TYR A 175 -3.77 2.33 -8.64
C TYR A 175 -3.20 1.67 -9.91
N ALA A 176 -1.89 1.44 -9.95
CA ALA A 176 -1.26 0.76 -11.08
C ALA A 176 -1.83 -0.66 -11.27
N THR A 177 -1.99 -1.43 -10.19
CA THR A 177 -2.60 -2.76 -10.23
C THR A 177 -4.02 -2.70 -10.80
N SER A 178 -4.86 -1.79 -10.29
CA SER A 178 -6.24 -1.62 -10.77
C SER A 178 -6.29 -1.25 -12.25
N ALA A 179 -5.41 -0.36 -12.69
CA ALA A 179 -5.31 0.04 -14.09
C ALA A 179 -4.82 -1.11 -14.99
N ILE A 180 -3.83 -1.90 -14.54
CA ILE A 180 -3.37 -3.09 -15.27
C ILE A 180 -4.49 -4.12 -15.42
N LEU A 181 -5.24 -4.43 -14.35
CA LEU A 181 -6.38 -5.35 -14.42
C LEU A 181 -7.46 -4.85 -15.38
N THR A 182 -7.73 -3.54 -15.38
CA THR A 182 -8.64 -2.90 -16.32
C THR A 182 -8.14 -3.02 -17.77
N ALA A 183 -6.85 -2.81 -18.00
CA ALA A 183 -6.24 -2.94 -19.31
C ALA A 183 -6.22 -4.40 -19.82
N ILE A 184 -5.99 -5.37 -18.93
CA ILE A 184 -6.11 -6.80 -19.27
C ILE A 184 -7.54 -7.12 -19.73
N TYR A 185 -8.55 -6.63 -19.00
CA TYR A 185 -9.95 -6.80 -19.41
C TYR A 185 -10.25 -6.11 -20.73
N GLN A 186 -9.84 -4.83 -20.89
CA GLN A 186 -10.01 -4.09 -22.14
C GLN A 186 -9.35 -4.81 -23.34
N ARG A 187 -8.17 -5.39 -23.14
CA ARG A 187 -7.44 -6.16 -24.16
C ARG A 187 -8.24 -7.35 -24.68
N THR A 188 -9.11 -7.97 -23.86
CA THR A 188 -9.98 -9.07 -24.32
C THR A 188 -11.01 -8.61 -25.37
N GLN A 189 -11.34 -7.33 -25.40
CA GLN A 189 -12.32 -6.75 -26.31
C GLN A 189 -11.67 -6.09 -27.52
N THR A 190 -10.49 -5.47 -27.32
CA THR A 190 -9.84 -4.63 -28.36
C THR A 190 -8.68 -5.31 -29.06
N ASP A 191 -8.18 -6.42 -28.50
CA ASP A 191 -6.94 -7.09 -28.89
C ASP A 191 -5.70 -6.19 -28.84
N ARG A 192 -5.75 -5.10 -28.05
CA ARG A 192 -4.67 -4.12 -27.90
C ARG A 192 -4.33 -3.86 -26.46
N GLY A 193 -3.04 -3.68 -26.19
CA GLY A 193 -2.52 -3.13 -24.95
C GLY A 193 -2.59 -1.60 -24.92
N CYS A 194 -2.05 -1.02 -23.87
CA CYS A 194 -2.00 0.44 -23.70
C CYS A 194 -0.84 0.87 -22.79
N LEU A 195 -0.55 2.17 -22.80
CA LEU A 195 0.26 2.83 -21.78
C LEU A 195 -0.63 3.19 -20.58
N ILE A 196 -0.16 2.86 -19.40
CA ILE A 196 -0.72 3.25 -18.11
C ILE A 196 0.33 4.12 -17.41
N GLU A 197 -0.08 5.27 -16.93
CA GLU A 197 0.77 6.17 -16.15
C GLU A 197 0.10 6.43 -14.81
N THR A 198 0.86 6.30 -13.72
CA THR A 198 0.46 6.66 -12.37
C THR A 198 1.61 7.36 -11.66
N SER A 199 1.31 8.16 -10.64
CA SER A 199 2.36 8.78 -9.83
C SER A 199 1.99 8.84 -8.35
N LEU A 200 3.01 8.95 -7.51
CA LEU A 200 2.82 9.19 -6.09
C LEU A 200 2.05 10.49 -5.86
N PHE A 201 2.41 11.56 -6.57
CA PHE A 201 1.78 12.88 -6.43
C PHE A 201 0.28 12.84 -6.75
N GLU A 202 -0.09 12.26 -7.90
CA GLU A 202 -1.50 12.13 -8.30
C GLU A 202 -2.29 11.26 -7.31
N GLY A 203 -1.69 10.16 -6.86
CA GLY A 203 -2.27 9.31 -5.82
C GLY A 203 -2.54 10.09 -4.53
N LEU A 204 -1.58 10.90 -4.07
CA LEU A 204 -1.77 11.71 -2.87
C LEU A 204 -2.84 12.79 -3.06
N VAL A 205 -2.82 13.52 -4.17
CA VAL A 205 -3.83 14.55 -4.45
C VAL A 205 -5.24 13.94 -4.45
N THR A 206 -5.40 12.74 -5.01
CA THR A 206 -6.69 12.02 -4.99
C THR A 206 -7.14 11.71 -3.55
N PHE A 207 -6.21 11.46 -2.63
CA PHE A 207 -6.49 11.14 -1.23
C PHE A 207 -6.74 12.37 -0.33
N LEU A 208 -6.64 13.59 -0.85
CA LEU A 208 -7.03 14.79 -0.10
C LEU A 208 -8.54 14.86 0.17
N VAL A 209 -9.33 14.14 -0.61
CA VAL A 209 -10.79 13.95 -0.50
C VAL A 209 -11.53 15.20 -0.02
N ASP A 210 -12.14 15.17 1.15
CA ASP A 210 -12.94 16.27 1.71
C ASP A 210 -12.09 17.50 2.09
N ALA A 211 -10.84 17.32 2.51
CA ALA A 211 -9.93 18.44 2.77
C ALA A 211 -9.60 19.23 1.48
N GLY A 212 -9.39 18.50 0.37
CA GLY A 212 -9.20 19.10 -0.95
C GLY A 212 -10.46 19.82 -1.44
N MET A 213 -11.63 19.20 -1.27
CA MET A 213 -12.92 19.81 -1.65
C MET A 213 -13.25 21.07 -0.82
N GLU A 214 -12.89 21.08 0.45
CA GLU A 214 -13.06 22.25 1.32
C GLU A 214 -12.26 23.45 0.80
N TRP A 215 -11.01 23.22 0.39
CA TRP A 215 -10.22 24.27 -0.25
C TRP A 215 -10.79 24.72 -1.60
N LEU A 216 -11.11 23.77 -2.48
CA LEU A 216 -11.56 24.06 -3.85
C LEU A 216 -12.90 24.82 -3.89
N LEU A 217 -13.82 24.50 -2.97
CA LEU A 217 -15.17 25.06 -2.98
C LEU A 217 -15.33 26.25 -2.05
N MET A 218 -14.59 26.28 -0.95
CA MET A 218 -14.79 27.26 0.12
C MET A 218 -13.57 28.16 0.37
N ASN A 219 -12.45 27.87 -0.29
CA ASN A 219 -11.16 28.54 -0.06
C ASN A 219 -10.75 28.53 1.43
N ASN A 220 -11.13 27.43 2.13
CA ASN A 220 -10.84 27.23 3.54
C ASN A 220 -9.69 26.25 3.74
N LEU A 221 -8.61 26.72 4.40
CA LEU A 221 -7.46 25.87 4.74
C LEU A 221 -7.77 25.06 5.99
N ARG A 222 -7.85 23.75 5.83
CA ARG A 222 -7.99 22.84 6.97
C ARG A 222 -6.70 22.82 7.80
N SER A 223 -6.83 22.98 9.11
CA SER A 223 -5.73 22.82 10.06
C SER A 223 -5.51 21.35 10.45
N LYS A 224 -4.43 21.08 11.18
CA LYS A 224 -4.20 19.79 11.84
C LYS A 224 -5.18 19.61 13.00
N TRP A 225 -5.68 18.38 13.15
CA TRP A 225 -6.64 18.03 14.20
C TRP A 225 -6.14 16.91 15.12
N GLY A 226 -4.86 16.52 15.06
CA GLY A 226 -4.35 15.38 15.82
C GLY A 226 -5.13 14.10 15.47
N SER A 227 -5.71 13.48 16.49
CA SER A 227 -6.61 12.35 16.33
C SER A 227 -8.10 12.75 16.24
N GLU A 228 -8.42 14.04 16.30
CA GLU A 228 -9.79 14.56 16.23
C GLU A 228 -10.31 14.63 14.78
N HIS A 229 -11.63 14.74 14.66
CA HIS A 229 -12.29 15.03 13.38
C HIS A 229 -12.81 16.46 13.35
N ALA A 230 -12.62 17.16 12.22
CA ALA A 230 -13.00 18.58 12.09
C ALA A 230 -14.48 18.86 12.39
N SER A 231 -15.39 18.00 11.93
CA SER A 231 -16.85 18.20 12.00
C SER A 231 -17.62 17.13 12.78
N THR A 232 -16.93 16.21 13.47
CA THR A 232 -17.53 15.06 14.14
C THR A 232 -17.05 14.96 15.58
N VAL A 233 -17.95 15.19 16.57
CA VAL A 233 -17.61 15.28 18.00
C VAL A 233 -18.65 14.54 18.85
N PRO A 234 -18.23 13.67 19.80
CA PRO A 234 -16.86 13.23 20.06
C PRO A 234 -16.37 12.16 19.08
N TYR A 235 -15.15 12.34 18.61
CA TYR A 235 -14.44 11.40 17.72
C TYR A 235 -12.92 11.67 17.83
N LYS A 236 -12.22 10.93 18.70
CA LYS A 236 -10.76 11.06 18.90
C LYS A 236 -10.17 9.89 19.70
N ALA A 237 -8.85 9.90 19.82
CA ALA A 237 -8.14 9.09 20.81
C ALA A 237 -8.18 9.77 22.19
N PHE A 238 -8.62 9.02 23.20
CA PHE A 238 -8.66 9.44 24.59
C PHE A 238 -7.56 8.73 25.40
N LYS A 239 -6.96 9.44 26.35
CA LYS A 239 -6.04 8.85 27.29
C LYS A 239 -6.83 8.24 28.46
N ALA A 240 -6.91 6.91 28.48
CA ALA A 240 -7.43 6.15 29.61
C ALA A 240 -6.38 5.98 30.69
N LYS A 241 -6.74 5.36 31.81
CA LYS A 241 -5.86 5.15 32.98
C LYS A 241 -4.54 4.44 32.65
N ASP A 242 -4.57 3.49 31.73
CA ASP A 242 -3.48 2.56 31.43
C ASP A 242 -3.09 2.48 29.95
N GLY A 243 -3.70 3.30 29.08
CA GLY A 243 -3.41 3.30 27.64
C GLY A 243 -4.21 4.32 26.84
N TRP A 244 -4.37 4.08 25.55
CA TRP A 244 -5.14 4.91 24.65
C TRP A 244 -6.31 4.14 24.05
N ILE A 245 -7.48 4.78 24.01
CA ILE A 245 -8.70 4.26 23.40
C ILE A 245 -9.24 5.28 22.41
N VAL A 246 -9.55 4.86 21.18
CA VAL A 246 -10.27 5.68 20.19
C VAL A 246 -11.75 5.45 20.38
N ILE A 247 -12.55 6.54 20.45
CA ILE A 247 -14.01 6.48 20.62
C ILE A 247 -14.67 7.38 19.56
N GLY A 248 -15.61 6.80 18.81
CA GLY A 248 -16.40 7.50 17.79
C GLY A 248 -17.90 7.56 18.15
N ALA A 249 -18.30 8.56 18.92
CA ALA A 249 -19.67 8.66 19.44
C ALA A 249 -20.41 9.94 19.01
N ALA A 250 -20.22 10.38 17.76
CA ALA A 250 -20.81 11.65 17.29
C ALA A 250 -22.30 11.60 16.92
N VAL A 251 -22.82 10.42 16.55
CA VAL A 251 -24.27 10.24 16.34
C VAL A 251 -24.99 10.39 17.67
N GLN A 252 -26.12 11.11 17.68
CA GLN A 252 -26.82 11.51 18.92
C GLN A 252 -27.01 10.35 19.89
N ARG A 253 -27.59 9.26 19.44
CA ARG A 253 -27.82 8.06 20.27
C ARG A 253 -26.51 7.49 20.86
N LEU A 254 -25.44 7.48 20.07
CA LEU A 254 -24.13 6.98 20.54
C LEU A 254 -23.49 7.95 21.55
N TYR A 255 -23.67 9.25 21.36
CA TYR A 255 -23.21 10.27 22.31
C TYR A 255 -23.88 10.10 23.66
N GLU A 256 -25.22 10.02 23.69
CA GLU A 256 -26.01 9.80 24.90
C GLU A 256 -25.58 8.49 25.60
N THR A 257 -25.45 7.40 24.85
CA THR A 257 -24.96 6.14 25.39
C THR A 257 -23.56 6.26 25.99
N PHE A 258 -22.65 6.95 25.32
CA PHE A 258 -21.27 7.13 25.77
C PHE A 258 -21.19 7.93 27.07
N VAL A 259 -21.87 9.09 27.16
CA VAL A 259 -21.84 9.92 28.37
C VAL A 259 -22.52 9.23 29.56
N ASN A 260 -23.57 8.43 29.30
CA ASN A 260 -24.26 7.63 30.34
C ASN A 260 -23.32 6.54 30.90
N ILE A 261 -22.54 5.86 30.03
CA ILE A 261 -21.53 4.88 30.48
C ILE A 261 -20.49 5.55 31.37
N LEU A 262 -20.12 6.80 31.07
CA LEU A 262 -19.19 7.58 31.91
C LEU A 262 -19.82 8.08 33.22
N GLY A 263 -21.14 7.91 33.43
CA GLY A 263 -21.87 8.46 34.57
C GLY A 263 -22.11 9.97 34.46
N ARG A 264 -22.17 10.49 33.23
CA ARG A 264 -22.34 11.94 32.92
C ARG A 264 -23.62 12.17 32.12
N ASP A 265 -24.76 11.69 32.68
CA ASP A 265 -26.09 11.88 32.08
C ASP A 265 -26.45 13.38 31.88
N ASP A 266 -25.87 14.26 32.73
CA ASP A 266 -25.97 15.70 32.63
C ASP A 266 -25.53 16.24 31.26
N LEU A 267 -24.53 15.65 30.63
CA LEU A 267 -24.03 16.07 29.32
C LEU A 267 -25.00 15.76 28.17
N ALA A 268 -25.84 14.75 28.34
CA ALA A 268 -26.87 14.39 27.33
C ALA A 268 -27.97 15.44 27.20
N THR A 269 -28.20 16.22 28.25
CA THR A 269 -29.24 17.26 28.32
C THR A 269 -28.71 18.69 28.35
N ASP A 270 -27.41 18.87 28.40
CA ASP A 270 -26.75 20.20 28.37
C ASP A 270 -26.99 20.87 27.01
N GLU A 271 -27.60 22.05 26.99
CA GLU A 271 -27.92 22.81 25.77
C GLU A 271 -26.74 23.04 24.84
N ARG A 272 -25.51 23.06 25.37
CA ARG A 272 -24.29 23.20 24.57
C ARG A 272 -23.97 21.95 23.78
N PHE A 273 -24.46 20.76 24.19
CA PHE A 273 -24.03 19.46 23.67
C PHE A 273 -25.14 18.60 23.10
N VAL A 274 -26.40 18.98 23.24
CA VAL A 274 -27.59 18.22 22.75
C VAL A 274 -27.63 18.05 21.23
N THR A 275 -26.84 18.80 20.47
CA THR A 275 -26.75 18.66 19.02
C THR A 275 -25.33 18.46 18.57
N LEU A 276 -25.10 17.79 17.43
CA LEU A 276 -23.76 17.66 16.84
C LEU A 276 -23.12 19.03 16.59
N LYS A 277 -23.89 19.98 16.05
CA LYS A 277 -23.41 21.36 15.82
C LYS A 277 -22.97 22.02 17.14
N GLY A 278 -23.77 21.87 18.21
CA GLY A 278 -23.43 22.36 19.53
C GLY A 278 -22.12 21.74 20.06
N ARG A 279 -21.97 20.42 19.93
CA ARG A 279 -20.73 19.71 20.33
C ARG A 279 -19.53 20.17 19.55
N VAL A 280 -19.65 20.34 18.23
CA VAL A 280 -18.56 20.87 17.38
C VAL A 280 -18.17 22.28 17.80
N SER A 281 -19.13 23.17 18.07
CA SER A 281 -18.86 24.54 18.46
C SER A 281 -18.26 24.66 19.87
N ASN A 282 -18.59 23.73 20.77
CA ASN A 282 -18.14 23.72 22.17
C ASN A 282 -17.12 22.58 22.43
N ARG A 283 -16.43 22.09 21.39
CA ARG A 283 -15.57 20.90 21.46
C ARG A 283 -14.53 20.96 22.57
N ALA A 284 -13.89 22.12 22.74
CA ALA A 284 -12.83 22.27 23.72
C ALA A 284 -13.33 21.98 25.15
N VAL A 285 -14.46 22.55 25.53
CA VAL A 285 -15.09 22.32 26.83
C VAL A 285 -15.57 20.89 26.98
N LEU A 286 -16.20 20.34 25.93
CA LEU A 286 -16.68 18.96 25.97
C LEU A 286 -15.53 17.95 26.09
N TYR A 287 -14.46 18.13 25.33
CA TYR A 287 -13.31 17.23 25.40
C TYR A 287 -12.56 17.32 26.72
N GLU A 288 -12.42 18.51 27.33
CA GLU A 288 -11.84 18.65 28.68
C GLU A 288 -12.60 17.80 29.70
N ILE A 289 -13.94 17.81 29.65
CA ILE A 289 -14.78 17.00 30.51
C ILE A 289 -14.62 15.49 30.20
N LEU A 290 -14.71 15.12 28.92
CA LEU A 290 -14.66 13.71 28.52
C LEU A 290 -13.27 13.12 28.78
N ASP A 291 -12.19 13.87 28.55
CA ASP A 291 -10.82 13.44 28.84
C ASP A 291 -10.64 13.14 30.34
N ALA A 292 -11.17 14.01 31.21
CA ALA A 292 -11.12 13.80 32.66
C ALA A 292 -11.92 12.57 33.11
N GLU A 293 -13.06 12.29 32.46
CA GLU A 293 -13.88 11.12 32.80
C GLU A 293 -13.26 9.82 32.26
N VAL A 294 -12.81 9.80 31.00
CA VAL A 294 -12.19 8.60 30.40
C VAL A 294 -10.89 8.23 31.10
N ALA A 295 -10.12 9.20 31.57
CA ALA A 295 -8.87 8.94 32.34
C ALA A 295 -9.07 8.14 33.63
N LYS A 296 -10.28 8.05 34.15
CA LYS A 296 -10.62 7.25 35.35
C LYS A 296 -10.76 5.77 35.06
N TRP A 297 -10.97 5.38 33.80
CA TRP A 297 -11.28 4.04 33.37
C TRP A 297 -10.04 3.26 32.91
N PRO A 298 -9.90 1.98 33.28
CA PRO A 298 -9.02 1.06 32.55
C PRO A 298 -9.53 0.92 31.11
N MET A 299 -8.60 1.00 30.12
CA MET A 299 -8.99 1.05 28.71
C MET A 299 -9.79 -0.16 28.24
N LYS A 300 -9.45 -1.37 28.72
CA LYS A 300 -10.15 -2.60 28.34
C LYS A 300 -11.58 -2.66 28.91
N GLU A 301 -11.74 -2.30 30.19
CA GLU A 301 -13.06 -2.27 30.83
C GLU A 301 -14.00 -1.28 30.13
N LEU A 302 -13.47 -0.09 29.79
CA LEU A 302 -14.26 0.92 29.06
C LEU A 302 -14.63 0.42 27.65
N ALA A 303 -13.66 -0.18 26.92
CA ALA A 303 -13.92 -0.74 25.59
C ALA A 303 -15.01 -1.81 25.63
N GLU A 304 -14.95 -2.76 26.57
CA GLU A 304 -15.96 -3.82 26.74
C GLU A 304 -17.37 -3.25 26.97
N LYS A 305 -17.49 -2.20 27.79
CA LYS A 305 -18.79 -1.54 28.05
C LYS A 305 -19.31 -0.79 26.82
N LEU A 306 -18.42 -0.10 26.10
CA LEU A 306 -18.76 0.62 24.90
C LEU A 306 -19.18 -0.32 23.77
N ASP A 307 -18.43 -1.40 23.53
CA ASP A 307 -18.74 -2.43 22.53
C ASP A 307 -20.09 -3.11 22.82
N ALA A 308 -20.32 -3.50 24.08
CA ALA A 308 -21.59 -4.12 24.50
C ALA A 308 -22.80 -3.19 24.28
N ALA A 309 -22.59 -1.87 24.37
CA ALA A 309 -23.60 -0.86 24.10
C ALA A 309 -23.66 -0.38 22.63
N GLY A 310 -22.81 -0.93 21.77
CA GLY A 310 -22.74 -0.62 20.34
C GLY A 310 -22.14 0.76 20.04
N VAL A 311 -21.29 1.30 20.91
CA VAL A 311 -20.53 2.53 20.68
C VAL A 311 -19.19 2.16 20.04
N PRO A 312 -18.90 2.61 18.81
CA PRO A 312 -17.63 2.31 18.14
C PRO A 312 -16.42 2.79 18.95
N CYS A 313 -15.58 1.84 19.31
CA CYS A 313 -14.33 2.11 20.01
C CYS A 313 -13.23 1.12 19.61
N ALA A 314 -11.97 1.46 19.85
CA ALA A 314 -10.84 0.56 19.64
C ALA A 314 -9.66 0.93 20.55
N LEU A 315 -8.93 -0.05 21.03
CA LEU A 315 -7.65 0.16 21.70
C LEU A 315 -6.59 0.54 20.64
N VAL A 316 -5.64 1.39 20.99
CA VAL A 316 -4.50 1.69 20.10
C VAL A 316 -3.48 0.56 20.28
N ASN A 317 -3.55 -0.41 19.37
CA ASN A 317 -2.74 -1.63 19.42
C ASN A 317 -1.31 -1.40 18.93
N THR A 318 -0.38 -2.10 19.51
CA THR A 318 0.99 -2.30 19.02
C THR A 318 1.02 -3.33 17.88
N MET A 319 2.12 -3.41 17.11
CA MET A 319 2.28 -4.45 16.08
C MET A 319 2.16 -5.86 16.63
N LYS A 320 2.62 -6.11 17.86
CA LYS A 320 2.46 -7.41 18.54
C LYS A 320 0.97 -7.73 18.70
N GLU A 321 0.21 -6.81 19.27
CA GLU A 321 -1.22 -7.00 19.52
C GLU A 321 -2.02 -7.15 18.23
N VAL A 322 -1.63 -6.47 17.13
CA VAL A 322 -2.25 -6.64 15.81
C VAL A 322 -2.04 -8.06 15.28
N PHE A 323 -0.82 -8.63 15.39
CA PHE A 323 -0.55 -9.97 14.88
C PHE A 323 -1.03 -11.10 15.81
N GLU A 324 -1.28 -10.81 17.08
CA GLU A 324 -1.92 -11.71 18.05
C GLU A 324 -3.45 -11.53 18.09
N HIS A 325 -4.03 -10.60 17.32
CA HIS A 325 -5.44 -10.28 17.35
C HIS A 325 -6.28 -11.41 16.73
N PRO A 326 -7.40 -11.84 17.37
CA PRO A 326 -8.26 -12.91 16.83
C PRO A 326 -8.77 -12.62 15.40
N GLN A 327 -9.01 -11.35 15.05
CA GLN A 327 -9.42 -10.97 13.70
C GLN A 327 -8.31 -11.17 12.67
N THR A 328 -7.04 -10.99 13.04
CA THR A 328 -5.88 -11.26 12.18
C THR A 328 -5.81 -12.74 11.82
N GLU A 329 -6.03 -13.63 12.79
CA GLU A 329 -6.12 -15.07 12.58
C GLU A 329 -7.36 -15.45 11.74
N ALA A 330 -8.55 -15.02 12.17
CA ALA A 330 -9.81 -15.31 11.49
C ALA A 330 -9.84 -14.85 10.02
N ARG A 331 -9.14 -13.75 9.70
CA ARG A 331 -9.01 -13.21 8.34
C ARG A 331 -7.74 -13.67 7.62
N GLN A 332 -6.97 -14.61 8.18
CA GLN A 332 -5.75 -15.13 7.56
C GLN A 332 -4.80 -14.02 7.10
N MET A 333 -4.60 -13.01 7.97
CA MET A 333 -3.70 -11.90 7.70
C MET A 333 -2.24 -12.20 8.09
N LEU A 334 -1.98 -13.37 8.65
CA LEU A 334 -0.66 -13.95 8.84
C LEU A 334 -0.59 -15.27 8.07
N VAL A 335 0.29 -15.33 7.07
CA VAL A 335 0.54 -16.53 6.27
C VAL A 335 1.98 -16.99 6.47
N LYS A 336 2.24 -18.29 6.30
CA LYS A 336 3.57 -18.88 6.39
C LYS A 336 3.95 -19.43 5.03
N LEU A 337 5.03 -18.94 4.47
CA LEU A 337 5.53 -19.36 3.17
C LEU A 337 6.78 -20.23 3.33
N PRO A 338 6.95 -21.26 2.49
CA PRO A 338 8.15 -22.11 2.54
C PRO A 338 9.39 -21.27 2.20
N LYS A 339 10.43 -21.41 3.00
CA LYS A 339 11.75 -20.83 2.74
C LYS A 339 12.57 -21.76 1.82
N ARG A 340 13.49 -21.17 1.07
CA ARG A 340 14.38 -21.90 0.16
C ARG A 340 15.28 -22.90 0.88
N ASP A 341 15.78 -22.55 2.05
CA ASP A 341 16.69 -23.33 2.89
C ASP A 341 15.97 -24.23 3.91
N GLY A 342 14.66 -24.37 3.76
CA GLY A 342 13.79 -25.10 4.68
C GLY A 342 13.18 -24.19 5.76
N GLY A 343 12.11 -24.71 6.37
CA GLY A 343 11.33 -23.94 7.34
C GLY A 343 10.31 -23.01 6.70
N GLU A 344 9.76 -22.07 7.49
CA GLU A 344 8.69 -21.18 7.10
C GLU A 344 9.05 -19.72 7.38
N MET A 345 8.60 -18.83 6.49
CA MET A 345 8.71 -17.39 6.64
C MET A 345 7.31 -16.81 6.89
N PRO A 346 7.07 -16.15 8.04
CA PRO A 346 5.80 -15.47 8.26
C PRO A 346 5.72 -14.21 7.37
N MET A 347 4.56 -14.05 6.71
CA MET A 347 4.29 -12.93 5.80
C MET A 347 2.90 -12.37 6.07
N ILE A 348 2.72 -11.09 5.75
CA ILE A 348 1.40 -10.43 5.81
C ILE A 348 0.53 -11.01 4.69
N GLY A 349 -0.69 -11.46 5.05
CA GLY A 349 -1.68 -12.01 4.12
C GLY A 349 -2.27 -10.95 3.17
N SER A 350 -3.18 -11.39 2.30
CA SER A 350 -3.88 -10.50 1.38
C SER A 350 -5.16 -9.93 2.00
N ALA A 351 -5.42 -8.65 1.74
CA ALA A 351 -6.72 -8.04 2.03
C ALA A 351 -7.84 -8.51 1.06
N MET A 352 -7.45 -9.01 -0.13
CA MET A 352 -8.40 -9.56 -1.09
C MET A 352 -8.80 -10.98 -0.67
N LYS A 353 -10.10 -11.24 -0.63
CA LYS A 353 -10.67 -12.56 -0.31
C LYS A 353 -11.67 -12.94 -1.39
N PHE A 354 -11.54 -14.14 -1.94
CA PHE A 354 -12.41 -14.68 -2.97
C PHE A 354 -13.07 -15.96 -2.45
N ASN A 355 -14.32 -16.17 -2.79
CA ASN A 355 -15.05 -17.39 -2.44
C ASN A 355 -14.84 -18.52 -3.45
N THR A 356 -14.21 -18.25 -4.58
CA THR A 356 -13.99 -19.21 -5.69
C THR A 356 -12.58 -19.79 -5.70
N PHE A 357 -11.62 -19.16 -5.04
CA PHE A 357 -10.26 -19.66 -4.91
C PHE A 357 -9.57 -19.05 -3.67
N ASP A 358 -8.59 -19.75 -3.13
CA ASP A 358 -7.71 -19.23 -2.09
C ASP A 358 -6.56 -18.45 -2.75
N ILE A 359 -6.54 -17.13 -2.53
CA ILE A 359 -5.51 -16.24 -3.09
C ILE A 359 -4.10 -16.58 -2.57
N THR A 360 -3.99 -17.14 -1.36
CA THR A 360 -2.69 -17.47 -0.75
C THR A 360 -2.13 -18.80 -1.24
N SER A 361 -2.96 -19.62 -1.87
CA SER A 361 -2.52 -20.92 -2.41
C SER A 361 -1.42 -20.74 -3.45
N GLY A 362 -0.33 -21.50 -3.30
CA GLY A 362 0.81 -21.48 -4.22
C GLY A 362 1.67 -20.20 -4.12
N TRP A 363 1.51 -19.39 -3.09
CA TRP A 363 2.43 -18.28 -2.83
C TRP A 363 3.84 -18.78 -2.53
N SER A 364 4.83 -18.05 -3.00
CA SER A 364 6.25 -18.28 -2.76
C SER A 364 6.88 -17.12 -1.99
N ALA A 365 7.91 -17.42 -1.20
CA ALA A 365 8.71 -16.41 -0.52
C ALA A 365 9.42 -15.49 -1.55
N PRO A 366 9.79 -14.25 -1.14
CA PRO A 366 10.59 -13.36 -1.97
C PRO A 366 11.88 -14.03 -2.46
N PRO A 367 12.27 -13.83 -3.73
CA PRO A 367 13.44 -14.52 -4.29
C PRO A 367 14.76 -13.92 -3.81
N ALA A 368 15.80 -14.75 -3.68
CA ALA A 368 17.16 -14.25 -3.64
C ALA A 368 17.56 -13.63 -5.01
N LEU A 369 18.57 -12.78 -5.00
CA LEU A 369 19.06 -12.12 -6.22
C LEU A 369 19.48 -13.16 -7.28
N GLY A 370 18.86 -13.10 -8.45
CA GLY A 370 19.14 -14.00 -9.58
C GLY A 370 18.75 -15.47 -9.37
N GLN A 371 17.97 -15.77 -8.35
CA GLN A 371 17.63 -17.16 -7.94
C GLN A 371 17.08 -18.01 -9.08
N HIS A 372 16.37 -17.42 -10.03
CA HIS A 372 15.62 -18.16 -11.05
C HIS A 372 16.13 -17.89 -12.47
N THR A 373 17.40 -17.45 -12.61
CA THR A 373 17.97 -17.06 -13.91
C THR A 373 17.81 -18.18 -14.96
N ASP A 374 18.27 -19.38 -14.62
CA ASP A 374 18.24 -20.53 -15.56
C ASP A 374 16.79 -20.98 -15.87
N ASP A 375 15.94 -21.05 -14.86
CA ASP A 375 14.53 -21.42 -15.02
C ASP A 375 13.78 -20.42 -15.93
N ILE A 376 14.01 -19.12 -15.74
CA ILE A 376 13.39 -18.06 -16.54
C ILE A 376 13.85 -18.14 -18.00
N LEU A 377 15.16 -18.30 -18.23
CA LEU A 377 15.72 -18.41 -19.57
C LEU A 377 15.18 -19.66 -20.30
N GLN A 378 15.03 -20.76 -19.58
CA GLN A 378 14.46 -21.99 -20.14
C GLN A 378 12.96 -21.86 -20.41
N ASP A 379 12.17 -21.39 -19.42
CA ASP A 379 10.70 -21.39 -19.48
C ASP A 379 10.16 -20.35 -20.45
N TRP A 380 10.79 -19.17 -20.48
CA TRP A 380 10.29 -18.06 -21.32
C TRP A 380 10.94 -18.03 -22.69
N LEU A 381 12.25 -18.37 -22.80
CA LEU A 381 13.02 -18.22 -24.03
C LEU A 381 13.48 -19.55 -24.66
N GLY A 382 13.25 -20.67 -23.99
CA GLY A 382 13.72 -21.99 -24.48
C GLY A 382 15.24 -22.15 -24.45
N ILE A 383 15.96 -21.27 -23.73
CA ILE A 383 17.42 -21.29 -23.61
C ILE A 383 17.80 -22.27 -22.51
N LYS A 384 18.52 -23.34 -22.86
CA LYS A 384 18.99 -24.33 -21.88
C LYS A 384 20.14 -23.77 -21.04
N PRO A 385 20.20 -24.09 -19.72
CA PRO A 385 21.32 -23.75 -18.86
C PRO A 385 22.65 -24.24 -19.42
N ALA A 386 23.69 -23.43 -19.29
CA ALA A 386 25.05 -23.85 -19.68
C ALA A 386 25.49 -25.01 -18.78
N GLY A 387 25.52 -26.24 -19.32
CA GLY A 387 25.94 -27.44 -18.60
C GLY A 387 24.90 -28.55 -18.45
N ALA A 388 23.65 -28.35 -18.90
CA ALA A 388 22.67 -29.43 -19.01
C ALA A 388 23.16 -30.39 -20.13
N LYS A 389 23.85 -31.48 -19.75
CA LYS A 389 24.10 -32.62 -20.65
C LYS A 389 22.73 -33.24 -20.98
N GLY A 390 22.41 -33.29 -22.27
CA GLY A 390 21.20 -33.92 -22.80
C GLY A 390 21.15 -35.45 -22.58
#